data_37c2229367107c229d1b7e47f7522683
#
_entry.id   37c2229367107c229d1b7e47f7522683
#
_cell.length_a   1.000
_cell.length_b   1.000
_cell.length_c   1.000
_cell.angle_alpha   90.00
_cell.angle_beta   90.00
_cell.angle_gamma   90.00
#
_symmetry.space_group_name_H-M   'P 1'
#
loop_
_entity.id
_entity.type
_entity.pdbx_description
1 polymer ?
#
loop_
_entity_poly.entity_id
_entity_poly.type
_entity_poly.pdbx_seq_one_letter_code
_entity_poly.pdbx_strand_id
1 'polypeptide(L)'
;MSKKRADAEFEAAEKAPIGARVDQTRLQAEGLKRRAAELGKQFDAMSAEARQRLDASNSAKDTAEAAEIKKADTGRAADQANLSLEPVSIYISRATQKLYVRRATRKPVRDGGEVFDASIEASVKIHNPGKPIGTHVFTAMAREGAGLRWSAVTIDGGDDAGSALDRITIPQEVLDRVAPTALPRSSIIVSDEPLSAETNYRTEFVAVLSNHPQGGFVTRDRSGDILSADDNVSGEAGYEPMSGIRGISD
;
A
#
# COMPACT_ATOMS: atom_id res chain seq x y z
N MET A 1 -66.71 -33.59 14.98
CA MET A 1 -67.94 -33.29 14.18
C MET A 1 -67.77 -33.52 12.67
N SER A 2 -66.61 -33.64 12.10
CA SER A 2 -66.37 -33.71 10.63
C SER A 2 -66.71 -35.10 10.01
N LYS A 3 -66.44 -36.21 10.73
CA LYS A 3 -66.59 -37.55 10.19
C LYS A 3 -68.06 -37.93 9.99
N LYS A 4 -68.95 -37.63 10.96
CA LYS A 4 -70.41 -37.87 10.84
C LYS A 4 -71.10 -37.11 9.69
N ARG A 5 -70.52 -35.92 9.32
CA ARG A 5 -71.09 -35.14 8.21
C ARG A 5 -70.64 -35.71 6.86
N ALA A 6 -69.39 -36.16 6.79
CA ALA A 6 -68.84 -36.80 5.59
C ALA A 6 -69.59 -38.16 5.31
N ASP A 7 -69.83 -38.94 6.35
CA ASP A 7 -70.54 -40.21 6.25
C ASP A 7 -71.99 -40.00 5.82
N ALA A 8 -72.71 -38.98 6.35
CA ALA A 8 -74.08 -38.64 5.95
C ALA A 8 -74.16 -38.09 4.52
N GLU A 9 -73.22 -37.32 4.08
CA GLU A 9 -73.08 -36.81 2.70
C GLU A 9 -72.78 -37.95 1.71
N PHE A 10 -71.97 -38.93 2.11
CA PHE A 10 -71.67 -40.11 1.33
C PHE A 10 -72.93 -41.01 1.17
N GLU A 11 -73.72 -41.28 2.25
CA GLU A 11 -74.95 -42.07 2.23
C GLU A 11 -76.07 -41.41 1.43
N ALA A 12 -76.14 -40.05 1.49
CA ALA A 12 -77.09 -39.28 0.66
C ALA A 12 -76.67 -39.29 -0.83
N ALA A 13 -75.41 -39.28 -1.13
CA ALA A 13 -74.89 -39.38 -2.48
C ALA A 13 -75.09 -40.76 -3.08
N GLU A 14 -75.09 -41.84 -2.25
CA GLU A 14 -75.31 -43.21 -2.71
C GLU A 14 -76.75 -43.52 -3.06
N LYS A 15 -77.74 -42.84 -2.42
CA LYS A 15 -79.13 -42.94 -2.66
C LYS A 15 -79.73 -42.07 -3.78
N ALA A 16 -78.85 -41.12 -4.32
CA ALA A 16 -79.26 -40.21 -5.37
C ALA A 16 -79.38 -40.91 -6.75
N PRO A 17 -80.38 -40.53 -7.61
CA PRO A 17 -80.50 -41.04 -8.99
C PRO A 17 -79.14 -40.79 -9.74
N ILE A 18 -78.73 -41.73 -10.59
CA ILE A 18 -77.43 -41.68 -11.34
C ILE A 18 -77.26 -40.35 -12.08
N GLY A 19 -78.27 -39.75 -12.65
CA GLY A 19 -78.28 -38.46 -13.29
C GLY A 19 -77.83 -37.31 -12.34
N ALA A 20 -78.34 -37.27 -11.12
CA ALA A 20 -78.03 -36.25 -10.12
C ALA A 20 -76.60 -36.37 -9.63
N ARG A 21 -76.05 -37.59 -9.55
CA ARG A 21 -74.59 -37.81 -9.23
C ARG A 21 -73.69 -37.32 -10.33
N VAL A 22 -74.01 -37.50 -11.59
CA VAL A 22 -73.24 -37.02 -12.75
C VAL A 22 -73.24 -35.50 -12.76
N ASP A 23 -74.38 -34.86 -12.51
CA ASP A 23 -74.49 -33.40 -12.47
C ASP A 23 -73.67 -32.80 -11.32
N GLN A 24 -73.70 -33.43 -10.13
CA GLN A 24 -72.95 -33.00 -8.98
C GLN A 24 -71.43 -33.12 -9.22
N THR A 25 -70.93 -34.23 -9.79
CA THR A 25 -69.53 -34.41 -10.16
C THR A 25 -69.10 -33.43 -11.23
N ARG A 26 -69.94 -33.09 -12.18
CA ARG A 26 -69.72 -32.10 -13.21
C ARG A 26 -69.52 -30.69 -12.60
N LEU A 27 -70.40 -30.26 -11.70
CA LEU A 27 -70.33 -29.00 -10.98
C LEU A 27 -69.12 -28.92 -10.11
N GLN A 28 -68.72 -30.00 -9.44
CA GLN A 28 -67.51 -30.08 -8.66
C GLN A 28 -66.25 -29.93 -9.57
N ALA A 29 -66.22 -30.63 -10.70
CA ALA A 29 -65.15 -30.56 -11.68
C ALA A 29 -65.00 -29.15 -12.27
N GLU A 30 -66.09 -28.48 -12.57
CA GLU A 30 -66.07 -27.08 -13.03
C GLU A 30 -65.54 -26.11 -11.93
N GLY A 31 -66.00 -26.35 -10.69
CA GLY A 31 -65.51 -25.58 -9.53
C GLY A 31 -63.97 -25.73 -9.33
N LEU A 32 -63.48 -26.95 -9.44
CA LEU A 32 -62.01 -27.22 -9.35
C LEU A 32 -61.24 -26.59 -10.52
N LYS A 33 -61.80 -26.66 -11.75
CA LYS A 33 -61.18 -25.98 -12.92
C LYS A 33 -61.11 -24.47 -12.71
N ARG A 34 -62.15 -23.84 -12.19
CA ARG A 34 -62.15 -22.40 -11.89
C ARG A 34 -61.09 -22.05 -10.83
N ARG A 35 -61.02 -22.87 -9.75
CA ARG A 35 -59.97 -22.67 -8.70
C ARG A 35 -58.58 -22.87 -9.24
N ALA A 36 -58.33 -23.89 -10.07
CA ALA A 36 -57.05 -24.12 -10.70
C ALA A 36 -56.62 -22.94 -11.61
N ALA A 37 -57.58 -22.42 -12.41
CA ALA A 37 -57.31 -21.24 -13.24
C ALA A 37 -56.97 -19.98 -12.43
N GLU A 38 -57.68 -19.78 -11.30
CA GLU A 38 -57.42 -18.66 -10.41
C GLU A 38 -56.06 -18.79 -9.70
N LEU A 39 -55.73 -19.97 -9.19
CA LEU A 39 -54.40 -20.26 -8.61
C LEU A 39 -53.30 -20.10 -9.63
N GLY A 40 -53.50 -20.50 -10.89
CA GLY A 40 -52.56 -20.27 -11.99
C GLY A 40 -52.29 -18.79 -12.18
N LYS A 41 -53.30 -17.94 -12.24
CA LYS A 41 -53.12 -16.48 -12.37
C LYS A 41 -52.40 -15.90 -11.17
N GLN A 42 -52.71 -16.34 -9.96
CA GLN A 42 -52.01 -15.87 -8.76
C GLN A 42 -50.55 -16.28 -8.76
N PHE A 43 -50.24 -17.52 -9.16
CA PHE A 43 -48.87 -18.00 -9.31
C PHE A 43 -48.09 -17.20 -10.34
N ASP A 44 -48.69 -16.94 -11.50
CA ASP A 44 -48.04 -16.14 -12.56
C ASP A 44 -47.73 -14.70 -12.07
N ALA A 45 -48.73 -14.08 -11.39
CA ALA A 45 -48.53 -12.74 -10.83
C ALA A 45 -47.43 -12.69 -9.75
N MET A 46 -47.43 -13.66 -8.82
CA MET A 46 -46.40 -13.76 -7.79
C MET A 46 -45.00 -14.04 -8.40
N SER A 47 -44.94 -14.88 -9.42
CA SER A 47 -43.70 -15.19 -10.13
C SER A 47 -43.14 -13.98 -10.86
N ALA A 48 -44.00 -13.18 -11.49
CA ALA A 48 -43.58 -11.92 -12.14
C ALA A 48 -43.08 -10.91 -11.11
N GLU A 49 -43.76 -10.76 -9.98
CA GLU A 49 -43.34 -9.88 -8.90
C GLU A 49 -41.97 -10.32 -8.29
N ALA A 50 -41.81 -11.63 -8.05
CA ALA A 50 -40.58 -12.19 -7.54
C ALA A 50 -39.38 -11.93 -8.49
N ARG A 51 -39.57 -12.10 -9.81
CA ARG A 51 -38.56 -11.78 -10.81
C ARG A 51 -38.21 -10.30 -10.78
N GLN A 52 -39.21 -9.42 -10.77
CA GLN A 52 -38.98 -7.97 -10.71
C GLN A 52 -38.19 -7.56 -9.45
N ARG A 53 -38.47 -8.14 -8.30
CA ARG A 53 -37.74 -7.89 -7.06
C ARG A 53 -36.33 -8.41 -7.12
N LEU A 54 -36.08 -9.56 -7.76
CA LEU A 54 -34.76 -10.12 -7.96
C LEU A 54 -33.91 -9.23 -8.87
N ASP A 55 -34.47 -8.79 -9.98
CA ASP A 55 -33.82 -7.91 -10.94
C ASP A 55 -33.48 -6.55 -10.29
N ALA A 56 -34.41 -5.99 -9.51
CA ALA A 56 -34.14 -4.75 -8.76
C ALA A 56 -33.05 -4.94 -7.71
N SER A 57 -33.01 -6.10 -7.02
CA SER A 57 -31.96 -6.43 -6.05
C SER A 57 -30.59 -6.57 -6.72
N ASN A 58 -30.51 -7.22 -7.86
CA ASN A 58 -29.26 -7.38 -8.61
C ASN A 58 -28.78 -6.02 -9.11
N SER A 59 -29.65 -5.21 -9.71
CA SER A 59 -29.29 -3.83 -10.13
C SER A 59 -28.83 -2.96 -8.98
N ALA A 60 -29.44 -3.08 -7.80
CA ALA A 60 -28.99 -2.35 -6.61
C ALA A 60 -27.60 -2.81 -6.12
N LYS A 61 -27.28 -4.11 -6.21
CA LYS A 61 -25.94 -4.63 -5.90
C LYS A 61 -24.90 -4.11 -6.88
N ASP A 62 -25.18 -4.17 -8.17
CA ASP A 62 -24.27 -3.70 -9.22
C ASP A 62 -23.97 -2.20 -9.07
N THR A 63 -25.01 -1.41 -8.74
CA THR A 63 -24.82 0.03 -8.49
C THR A 63 -24.03 0.31 -7.21
N ALA A 64 -24.21 -0.47 -6.16
CA ALA A 64 -23.46 -0.36 -4.91
C ALA A 64 -21.97 -0.72 -5.13
N GLU A 65 -21.71 -1.80 -5.84
CA GLU A 65 -20.33 -2.22 -6.19
C GLU A 65 -19.64 -1.16 -7.05
N ALA A 66 -20.32 -0.64 -8.07
CA ALA A 66 -19.78 0.45 -8.90
C ALA A 66 -19.49 1.72 -8.08
N ALA A 67 -20.32 2.04 -7.11
CA ALA A 67 -20.12 3.18 -6.20
C ALA A 67 -18.92 2.98 -5.28
N GLU A 68 -18.70 1.76 -4.74
CA GLU A 68 -17.53 1.43 -3.93
C GLU A 68 -16.23 1.50 -4.73
N ILE A 69 -16.22 0.98 -5.97
CA ILE A 69 -15.06 1.10 -6.87
C ILE A 69 -14.74 2.56 -7.13
N LYS A 70 -15.74 3.36 -7.49
CA LYS A 70 -15.55 4.80 -7.75
C LYS A 70 -15.04 5.54 -6.51
N LYS A 71 -15.53 5.21 -5.33
CA LYS A 71 -15.07 5.78 -4.06
C LYS A 71 -13.60 5.44 -3.80
N ALA A 72 -13.20 4.17 -4.02
CA ALA A 72 -11.82 3.73 -3.87
C ALA A 72 -10.90 4.46 -4.86
N ASP A 73 -11.30 4.59 -6.12
CA ASP A 73 -10.52 5.29 -7.15
C ASP A 73 -10.39 6.79 -6.84
N THR A 74 -11.47 7.43 -6.39
CA THR A 74 -11.44 8.84 -5.98
C THR A 74 -10.51 9.03 -4.76
N GLY A 75 -10.54 8.10 -3.81
CA GLY A 75 -9.64 8.10 -2.65
C GLY A 75 -8.18 7.99 -3.06
N ARG A 76 -7.84 7.07 -3.96
CA ARG A 76 -6.48 6.93 -4.50
C ARG A 76 -6.03 8.18 -5.25
N ALA A 77 -6.89 8.77 -6.07
CA ALA A 77 -6.58 10.00 -6.78
C ALA A 77 -6.32 11.18 -5.83
N ALA A 78 -7.12 11.30 -4.77
CA ALA A 78 -6.91 12.32 -3.73
C ALA A 78 -5.61 12.11 -2.96
N ASP A 79 -5.28 10.87 -2.55
CA ASP A 79 -4.02 10.54 -1.90
C ASP A 79 -2.83 10.86 -2.82
N GLN A 80 -2.91 10.50 -4.11
CA GLN A 80 -1.86 10.81 -5.08
C GLN A 80 -1.69 12.33 -5.30
N ALA A 81 -2.80 13.08 -5.34
CA ALA A 81 -2.74 14.54 -5.44
C ALA A 81 -2.09 15.16 -4.19
N ASN A 82 -2.40 14.66 -3.00
CA ASN A 82 -1.76 15.11 -1.77
C ASN A 82 -0.26 14.79 -1.74
N LEU A 83 0.13 13.59 -2.15
CA LEU A 83 1.56 13.19 -2.23
C LEU A 83 2.34 14.06 -3.21
N SER A 84 1.71 14.58 -4.26
CA SER A 84 2.36 15.49 -5.22
C SER A 84 2.72 16.85 -4.64
N LEU A 85 2.20 17.20 -3.47
CA LEU A 85 2.54 18.42 -2.73
C LEU A 85 3.74 18.23 -1.77
N GLU A 86 4.22 17.01 -1.61
CA GLU A 86 5.34 16.70 -0.72
C GLU A 86 6.64 16.53 -1.51
N PRO A 87 7.79 17.00 -0.98
CA PRO A 87 9.08 16.74 -1.58
C PRO A 87 9.35 15.24 -1.73
N VAL A 88 10.04 14.87 -2.79
CA VAL A 88 10.42 13.49 -3.07
C VAL A 88 11.80 13.22 -2.48
N SER A 89 11.93 12.13 -1.74
CA SER A 89 13.23 11.59 -1.32
C SER A 89 13.52 10.31 -2.08
N ILE A 90 14.67 10.25 -2.74
CA ILE A 90 15.09 9.12 -3.57
C ILE A 90 16.41 8.58 -3.03
N TYR A 91 16.51 7.27 -2.92
CA TYR A 91 17.75 6.56 -2.61
C TYR A 91 18.09 5.58 -3.73
N ILE A 92 19.31 5.64 -4.24
CA ILE A 92 19.80 4.75 -5.29
C ILE A 92 21.02 4.01 -4.76
N SER A 93 20.92 2.70 -4.70
CA SER A 93 21.96 1.81 -4.22
C SER A 93 22.68 1.13 -5.38
N ARG A 94 24.01 1.30 -5.47
CA ARG A 94 24.82 0.53 -6.41
C ARG A 94 24.90 -0.96 -6.02
N ALA A 95 25.02 -1.25 -4.71
CA ALA A 95 25.14 -2.62 -4.23
C ALA A 95 23.94 -3.50 -4.60
N THR A 96 22.73 -2.94 -4.49
CA THR A 96 21.49 -3.68 -4.80
C THR A 96 20.93 -3.40 -6.18
N GLN A 97 21.45 -2.39 -6.89
CA GLN A 97 20.92 -1.87 -8.15
C GLN A 97 19.44 -1.54 -8.07
N LYS A 98 19.03 -0.95 -6.96
CA LYS A 98 17.66 -0.55 -6.68
C LYS A 98 17.55 0.94 -6.41
N LEU A 99 16.39 1.46 -6.80
CA LEU A 99 15.94 2.81 -6.48
C LEU A 99 14.73 2.71 -5.58
N TYR A 100 14.71 3.53 -4.55
CA TYR A 100 13.63 3.66 -3.59
C TYR A 100 13.13 5.10 -3.59
N VAL A 101 11.81 5.28 -3.57
CA VAL A 101 11.17 6.61 -3.49
C VAL A 101 10.33 6.69 -2.24
N ARG A 102 10.44 7.80 -1.53
CA ARG A 102 9.62 8.11 -0.35
C ARG A 102 9.07 9.53 -0.42
N ARG A 103 7.89 9.72 0.18
CA ARG A 103 7.27 11.02 0.43
C ARG A 103 6.59 10.99 1.78
N ALA A 104 6.64 12.11 2.52
CA ALA A 104 5.86 12.24 3.74
C ALA A 104 4.37 12.27 3.40
N THR A 105 3.57 11.47 4.08
CA THR A 105 2.11 11.44 3.86
C THR A 105 1.37 12.36 4.81
N ARG A 106 2.06 12.89 5.84
CA ARG A 106 1.49 13.63 6.98
C ARG A 106 0.42 12.85 7.75
N LYS A 107 0.35 11.53 7.55
CA LYS A 107 -0.55 10.67 8.31
C LYS A 107 0.13 10.33 9.63
N PRO A 108 -0.49 10.65 10.80
CA PRO A 108 0.09 10.33 12.10
C PRO A 108 0.07 8.82 12.34
N VAL A 109 1.11 8.32 12.95
CA VAL A 109 1.17 6.94 13.46
C VAL A 109 0.91 6.94 14.98
N ARG A 110 0.44 5.82 15.51
CA ARG A 110 0.10 5.67 16.94
C ARG A 110 1.26 5.98 17.89
N ASP A 111 2.48 5.84 17.47
CA ASP A 111 3.71 6.09 18.23
C ASP A 111 4.32 7.49 17.99
N GLY A 112 3.57 8.39 17.34
CA GLY A 112 3.97 9.79 17.16
C GLY A 112 4.90 10.08 15.99
N GLY A 113 5.12 9.13 15.09
CA GLY A 113 5.86 9.34 13.86
C GLY A 113 4.97 9.76 12.68
N GLU A 114 5.57 9.98 11.52
CA GLU A 114 4.89 10.17 10.24
C GLU A 114 4.96 8.89 9.39
N VAL A 115 3.93 8.66 8.57
CA VAL A 115 3.95 7.59 7.56
C VAL A 115 4.56 8.15 6.29
N PHE A 116 5.55 7.45 5.76
CA PHE A 116 6.11 7.73 4.44
C PHE A 116 5.51 6.79 3.41
N ASP A 117 5.15 7.34 2.25
CA ASP A 117 4.82 6.52 1.10
C ASP A 117 6.12 5.95 0.51
N ALA A 118 6.27 4.65 0.63
CA ALA A 118 7.41 3.88 0.10
C ALA A 118 6.97 2.97 -1.05
N SER A 119 5.93 3.36 -1.79
CA SER A 119 5.29 2.52 -2.80
C SER A 119 6.11 2.30 -4.06
N ILE A 120 7.22 3.01 -4.25
CA ILE A 120 8.09 2.86 -5.42
C ILE A 120 9.41 2.24 -4.99
N GLU A 121 9.60 0.98 -5.37
CA GLU A 121 10.88 0.29 -5.41
C GLU A 121 11.06 -0.22 -6.83
N ALA A 122 12.16 0.14 -7.48
CA ALA A 122 12.44 -0.23 -8.86
C ALA A 122 13.90 -0.62 -9.04
N SER A 123 14.16 -1.53 -9.96
CA SER A 123 15.52 -1.84 -10.39
C SER A 123 16.04 -0.72 -11.29
N VAL A 124 17.29 -0.32 -11.10
CA VAL A 124 18.00 0.63 -11.96
C VAL A 124 19.16 -0.08 -12.62
N LYS A 125 19.54 0.40 -13.80
CA LYS A 125 20.74 -0.08 -14.47
C LYS A 125 21.87 0.88 -14.16
N ILE A 126 22.93 0.36 -13.53
CA ILE A 126 24.14 1.12 -13.24
C ILE A 126 25.24 0.66 -14.20
N HIS A 127 25.78 1.59 -14.97
CA HIS A 127 26.88 1.31 -15.89
C HIS A 127 28.17 1.11 -15.09
N ASN A 128 28.94 0.10 -15.47
CA ASN A 128 30.17 -0.31 -14.79
C ASN A 128 29.95 -0.57 -13.28
N PRO A 129 29.08 -1.52 -12.90
CA PRO A 129 28.70 -1.74 -11.51
C PRO A 129 29.87 -2.19 -10.61
N GLY A 130 30.95 -2.70 -11.20
CA GLY A 130 32.18 -3.05 -10.47
C GLY A 130 33.01 -1.83 -10.00
N LYS A 131 32.81 -0.64 -10.60
CA LYS A 131 33.48 0.57 -10.18
C LYS A 131 32.66 1.29 -9.12
N PRO A 132 33.24 1.65 -7.94
CA PRO A 132 32.51 2.47 -6.97
C PRO A 132 31.99 3.77 -7.58
N ILE A 133 30.81 4.18 -7.14
CA ILE A 133 30.19 5.46 -7.49
C ILE A 133 30.52 6.52 -6.46
N GLY A 134 30.67 6.13 -5.20
CA GLY A 134 30.77 7.02 -4.05
C GLY A 134 29.37 7.31 -3.46
N THR A 135 29.37 8.21 -2.49
CA THR A 135 28.13 8.69 -1.87
C THR A 135 27.92 10.16 -2.16
N HIS A 136 26.81 10.46 -2.82
CA HIS A 136 26.43 11.80 -3.26
C HIS A 136 25.02 12.14 -2.80
N VAL A 137 24.84 13.37 -2.33
CA VAL A 137 23.52 13.92 -1.97
C VAL A 137 23.20 15.08 -2.88
N PHE A 138 22.11 14.96 -3.61
CA PHE A 138 21.56 16.02 -4.45
C PHE A 138 20.32 16.59 -3.77
N THR A 139 20.23 17.90 -3.67
CA THR A 139 19.07 18.60 -3.09
C THR A 139 18.54 19.62 -4.07
N ALA A 140 17.24 19.55 -4.34
CA ALA A 140 16.55 20.54 -5.15
C ALA A 140 16.39 21.84 -4.36
N MET A 141 17.07 22.90 -4.78
CA MET A 141 17.10 24.18 -4.08
C MET A 141 15.96 25.11 -4.44
N ALA A 142 15.63 25.20 -5.72
CA ALA A 142 14.61 26.11 -6.22
C ALA A 142 14.07 25.64 -7.57
N ARG A 143 12.92 26.16 -7.95
CA ARG A 143 12.41 26.05 -9.34
C ARG A 143 13.20 26.96 -10.26
N GLU A 144 13.56 26.46 -11.43
CA GLU A 144 14.23 27.22 -12.48
C GLU A 144 13.57 26.89 -13.82
N GLY A 145 12.76 27.80 -14.31
CA GLY A 145 11.91 27.54 -15.47
C GLY A 145 10.97 26.33 -15.24
N ALA A 146 11.01 25.39 -16.15
CA ALA A 146 10.24 24.12 -16.05
C ALA A 146 10.93 23.05 -15.19
N GLY A 147 12.18 23.28 -14.74
CA GLY A 147 12.97 22.31 -13.98
C GLY A 147 13.23 22.72 -12.55
N LEU A 148 14.19 22.01 -11.94
CA LEU A 148 14.68 22.27 -10.61
C LEU A 148 16.20 22.51 -10.66
N ARG A 149 16.65 23.51 -9.91
CA ARG A 149 18.07 23.73 -9.67
C ARG A 149 18.53 22.84 -8.52
N TRP A 150 19.56 22.04 -8.77
CA TRP A 150 20.08 21.08 -7.81
C TRP A 150 21.43 21.57 -7.24
N SER A 151 21.64 21.29 -5.97
CA SER A 151 22.96 21.33 -5.33
C SER A 151 23.41 19.90 -5.10
N ALA A 152 24.68 19.62 -5.32
CA ALA A 152 25.28 18.31 -5.09
C ALA A 152 26.39 18.42 -4.06
N VAL A 153 26.42 17.45 -3.15
CA VAL A 153 27.48 17.27 -2.16
C VAL A 153 28.01 15.85 -2.29
N THR A 154 29.31 15.72 -2.53
CA THR A 154 30.00 14.43 -2.48
C THR A 154 30.49 14.20 -1.06
N ILE A 155 30.10 13.07 -0.48
CA ILE A 155 30.40 12.71 0.91
C ILE A 155 31.60 11.75 0.95
N ASP A 156 31.59 10.76 0.05
CA ASP A 156 32.59 9.71 0.00
C ASP A 156 33.15 9.57 -1.42
N GLY A 157 34.41 9.12 -1.52
CA GLY A 157 35.17 9.04 -2.76
C GLY A 157 34.57 8.05 -3.78
N GLY A 158 34.67 8.42 -5.03
CA GLY A 158 34.20 7.66 -6.16
C GLY A 158 34.27 8.50 -7.42
N ASP A 159 33.21 8.56 -8.17
CA ASP A 159 33.05 9.49 -9.28
C ASP A 159 32.73 10.91 -8.74
N ASP A 160 32.87 11.93 -9.58
CA ASP A 160 32.20 13.19 -9.28
C ASP A 160 30.66 13.06 -9.38
N ALA A 161 29.92 13.96 -8.73
CA ALA A 161 28.48 13.86 -8.60
C ALA A 161 27.77 13.83 -9.95
N GLY A 162 28.20 14.55 -10.97
CA GLY A 162 27.64 14.55 -12.31
C GLY A 162 27.85 13.20 -12.99
N SER A 163 29.11 12.76 -13.03
CA SER A 163 29.48 11.46 -13.60
C SER A 163 28.76 10.28 -12.89
N ALA A 164 28.50 10.40 -11.59
CA ALA A 164 27.76 9.40 -10.84
C ALA A 164 26.32 9.25 -11.36
N LEU A 165 25.62 10.37 -11.61
CA LEU A 165 24.27 10.34 -12.18
C LEU A 165 24.26 9.82 -13.62
N ASP A 166 25.23 10.17 -14.45
CA ASP A 166 25.32 9.72 -15.84
C ASP A 166 25.47 8.20 -15.97
N ARG A 167 25.96 7.55 -14.92
CA ARG A 167 26.06 6.09 -14.85
C ARG A 167 24.73 5.39 -14.53
N ILE A 168 23.70 6.11 -14.13
CA ILE A 168 22.46 5.54 -13.63
C ILE A 168 21.35 5.71 -14.67
N THR A 169 20.79 4.60 -15.12
CA THR A 169 19.60 4.59 -15.97
C THR A 169 18.39 4.22 -15.14
N ILE A 170 17.51 5.17 -14.94
CA ILE A 170 16.23 5.00 -14.22
C ILE A 170 15.15 4.58 -15.22
N PRO A 171 14.29 3.59 -14.91
CA PRO A 171 13.17 3.22 -15.78
C PRO A 171 12.25 4.41 -16.05
N GLN A 172 11.80 4.54 -17.32
CA GLN A 172 10.95 5.67 -17.73
C GLN A 172 9.66 5.77 -16.93
N GLU A 173 9.06 4.63 -16.57
CA GLU A 173 7.85 4.58 -15.74
C GLU A 173 8.03 5.24 -14.37
N VAL A 174 9.22 5.11 -13.78
CA VAL A 174 9.54 5.75 -12.50
C VAL A 174 9.71 7.26 -12.70
N LEU A 175 10.44 7.65 -13.75
CA LEU A 175 10.62 9.07 -14.09
C LEU A 175 9.28 9.76 -14.35
N ASP A 176 8.40 9.14 -15.12
CA ASP A 176 7.07 9.69 -15.44
C ASP A 176 6.19 9.89 -14.21
N ARG A 177 6.38 9.08 -13.17
CA ARG A 177 5.65 9.18 -11.91
C ARG A 177 6.26 10.21 -10.94
N VAL A 178 7.58 10.34 -10.95
CA VAL A 178 8.31 11.12 -9.94
C VAL A 178 8.63 12.53 -10.42
N ALA A 179 9.11 12.70 -11.65
CA ALA A 179 9.60 13.98 -12.16
C ALA A 179 8.53 15.09 -12.16
N PRO A 180 7.27 14.85 -12.58
CA PRO A 180 6.23 15.88 -12.59
C PRO A 180 5.89 16.42 -11.19
N THR A 181 6.17 15.64 -10.16
CA THR A 181 5.82 15.95 -8.76
C THR A 181 7.03 16.30 -7.90
N ALA A 182 8.22 16.40 -8.48
CA ALA A 182 9.41 16.84 -7.76
C ALA A 182 9.29 18.33 -7.40
N LEU A 183 9.58 18.66 -6.16
CA LEU A 183 9.48 20.01 -5.59
C LEU A 183 10.86 20.46 -5.07
N PRO A 184 11.06 21.77 -4.83
CA PRO A 184 12.15 22.21 -3.98
C PRO A 184 12.18 21.44 -2.66
N ARG A 185 13.35 21.15 -2.13
CA ARG A 185 13.64 20.25 -0.99
C ARG A 185 13.59 18.76 -1.33
N SER A 186 13.22 18.35 -2.55
CA SER A 186 13.41 16.97 -2.98
C SER A 186 14.90 16.61 -2.93
N SER A 187 15.20 15.37 -2.57
CA SER A 187 16.55 14.86 -2.42
C SER A 187 16.77 13.58 -3.23
N ILE A 188 17.99 13.42 -3.73
CA ILE A 188 18.46 12.18 -4.34
C ILE A 188 19.76 11.80 -3.66
N ILE A 189 19.81 10.61 -3.09
CA ILE A 189 21.02 10.03 -2.52
C ILE A 189 21.45 8.89 -3.44
N VAL A 190 22.66 8.97 -3.92
CA VAL A 190 23.34 7.88 -4.63
C VAL A 190 24.40 7.33 -3.70
N SER A 191 24.44 6.02 -3.51
CA SER A 191 25.43 5.40 -2.62
C SER A 191 25.87 4.04 -3.15
N ASP A 192 27.09 3.67 -2.83
CA ASP A 192 27.61 2.33 -3.03
C ASP A 192 26.94 1.30 -2.11
N GLU A 193 26.41 1.76 -0.99
CA GLU A 193 25.86 0.94 0.07
C GLU A 193 24.39 0.52 -0.18
N PRO A 194 23.96 -0.63 0.38
CA PRO A 194 22.53 -0.97 0.42
C PRO A 194 21.77 0.00 1.33
N LEU A 195 20.47 0.12 1.12
CA LEU A 195 19.61 0.91 2.00
C LEU A 195 19.60 0.31 3.40
N SER A 196 20.08 1.07 4.39
CA SER A 196 20.04 0.66 5.80
C SER A 196 18.63 0.80 6.37
N ALA A 197 18.10 -0.28 6.95
CA ALA A 197 16.80 -0.27 7.59
C ALA A 197 16.80 0.53 8.90
N GLU A 198 17.92 0.55 9.62
CA GLU A 198 18.04 1.23 10.93
C GLU A 198 18.02 2.75 10.80
N THR A 199 18.76 3.28 9.86
CA THR A 199 18.92 4.73 9.68
C THR A 199 17.85 5.35 8.80
N ASN A 200 17.10 4.53 8.05
CA ASN A 200 16.07 4.98 7.13
C ASN A 200 14.67 4.49 7.52
N TYR A 201 14.47 4.16 8.77
CA TYR A 201 13.15 3.77 9.26
C TYR A 201 12.30 5.01 9.51
N ARG A 202 11.18 5.13 8.81
CA ARG A 202 10.19 6.22 8.95
C ARG A 202 10.74 7.64 8.80
N THR A 203 11.80 7.82 8.02
CA THR A 203 12.37 9.13 7.72
C THR A 203 12.49 9.33 6.22
N GLU A 204 12.77 10.55 5.80
CA GLU A 204 13.41 10.76 4.49
C GLU A 204 14.70 9.94 4.43
N PHE A 205 15.17 9.65 3.22
CA PHE A 205 16.45 8.95 3.11
C PHE A 205 17.58 9.84 3.62
N VAL A 206 18.46 9.23 4.37
CA VAL A 206 19.62 9.89 4.98
C VAL A 206 20.87 9.16 4.50
N ALA A 207 21.86 9.92 4.05
CA ALA A 207 23.20 9.41 3.84
C ALA A 207 23.92 9.41 5.20
N VAL A 208 24.34 8.25 5.66
CA VAL A 208 25.02 8.11 6.93
C VAL A 208 26.49 7.84 6.67
N LEU A 209 27.35 8.68 7.23
CA LEU A 209 28.80 8.56 7.12
C LEU A 209 29.39 7.50 8.04
N SER A 210 28.64 7.09 9.04
CA SER A 210 29.04 6.06 9.99
C SER A 210 27.83 5.24 10.40
N ASN A 211 28.03 3.96 10.72
CA ASN A 211 26.97 3.06 11.12
C ASN A 211 26.43 3.29 12.54
N HIS A 212 27.00 4.23 13.29
CA HIS A 212 26.54 4.57 14.64
C HIS A 212 25.65 5.80 14.62
N PRO A 213 24.33 5.66 14.85
CA PRO A 213 23.40 6.78 14.92
C PRO A 213 23.63 7.71 16.12
N GLN A 214 24.49 7.32 17.07
CA GLN A 214 24.77 8.08 18.28
C GLN A 214 26.20 8.69 18.34
N GLY A 215 26.84 8.86 17.20
CA GLY A 215 28.15 9.54 17.14
C GLY A 215 29.38 8.66 17.33
N GLY A 216 29.18 7.35 17.37
CA GLY A 216 30.31 6.41 17.25
C GLY A 216 30.82 6.32 15.80
N PHE A 217 32.11 6.17 15.61
CA PHE A 217 32.68 5.96 14.28
C PHE A 217 32.76 4.47 14.00
N VAL A 218 32.04 3.99 12.98
CA VAL A 218 32.23 2.66 12.43
C VAL A 218 32.83 2.81 11.05
N THR A 219 34.05 2.36 10.89
CA THR A 219 34.67 2.21 9.57
C THR A 219 34.23 0.89 8.96
N ARG A 220 33.55 0.96 7.83
CA ARG A 220 33.32 -0.24 7.00
C ARG A 220 34.56 -0.47 6.15
N ASP A 221 35.14 -1.64 6.27
CA ASP A 221 36.09 -2.10 5.29
C ASP A 221 35.34 -2.45 3.98
N ARG A 222 35.99 -2.27 2.83
CA ARG A 222 35.46 -2.58 1.50
C ARG A 222 35.02 -4.03 1.33
N SER A 223 35.42 -4.93 2.24
CA SER A 223 35.00 -6.33 2.30
C SER A 223 33.63 -6.58 2.95
N GLY A 224 32.97 -5.54 3.51
CA GLY A 224 31.67 -5.68 4.19
C GLY A 224 31.76 -6.05 5.67
N ASP A 225 32.96 -6.21 6.23
CA ASP A 225 33.14 -6.44 7.65
C ASP A 225 33.05 -5.13 8.43
N ILE A 226 32.26 -5.15 9.50
CA ILE A 226 32.10 -4.03 10.41
C ILE A 226 33.22 -4.15 11.46
N LEU A 227 34.21 -3.27 11.40
CA LEU A 227 35.16 -3.11 12.50
C LEU A 227 34.56 -2.12 13.49
N SER A 228 34.15 -2.62 14.64
CA SER A 228 33.69 -1.81 15.75
C SER A 228 34.89 -1.04 16.35
N ALA A 229 34.76 0.28 16.48
CA ALA A 229 35.83 1.12 17.06
C ALA A 229 35.97 0.94 18.58
N ASP A 230 35.15 0.12 19.20
CA ASP A 230 35.20 -0.11 20.66
C ASP A 230 36.33 -1.02 21.13
N ASP A 231 37.06 -1.67 20.21
CA ASP A 231 38.15 -2.58 20.59
C ASP A 231 39.52 -1.85 20.76
N ASN A 232 39.58 -0.52 20.59
CA ASN A 232 40.83 0.24 20.64
C ASN A 232 40.91 1.24 21.78
N VAL A 233 40.07 1.17 22.81
CA VAL A 233 40.14 2.03 24.01
C VAL A 233 40.58 1.25 25.26
N SER A 234 41.32 0.16 25.12
CA SER A 234 42.09 -0.45 26.19
C SER A 234 43.56 -0.22 26.03
N GLY A 235 43.94 1.01 25.69
CA GLY A 235 45.28 1.53 25.84
C GLY A 235 45.39 2.16 27.22
N GLU A 236 45.96 1.42 28.11
CA GLU A 236 46.41 1.77 29.44
C GLU A 236 47.07 3.17 29.44
N ALA A 237 46.34 4.18 29.88
CA ALA A 237 46.94 5.42 30.37
C ALA A 237 47.56 5.10 31.72
N GLY A 238 48.78 4.59 31.68
CA GLY A 238 49.65 4.49 32.84
C GLY A 238 49.81 5.87 33.45
N TYR A 239 49.14 6.09 34.54
CA TYR A 239 49.35 7.24 35.42
C TYR A 239 50.66 6.93 36.19
N GLU A 240 51.81 7.46 35.73
CA GLU A 240 53.00 7.51 36.53
C GLU A 240 52.85 8.66 37.58
N PRO A 241 52.93 8.37 38.89
CA PRO A 241 52.91 9.42 39.88
C PRO A 241 54.29 10.09 39.88
N MET A 242 54.38 11.36 39.56
CA MET A 242 55.55 12.22 39.76
C MET A 242 55.88 12.30 41.23
N SER A 243 56.72 11.38 41.69
CA SER A 243 57.43 11.52 42.97
C SER A 243 58.76 12.21 42.74
N GLY A 244 58.95 13.37 43.39
CA GLY A 244 60.30 13.89 43.53
C GLY A 244 60.47 15.38 43.31
N ILE A 245 59.93 16.22 44.20
CA ILE A 245 60.56 17.51 44.47
C ILE A 245 61.18 17.39 45.84
N ARG A 246 62.48 17.09 45.87
CA ARG A 246 63.33 17.30 47.03
C ARG A 246 63.68 18.76 47.13
N GLY A 247 63.58 19.29 48.34
CA GLY A 247 63.87 20.61 48.70
C GLY A 247 65.31 21.05 48.49
N ILE A 248 65.46 22.34 48.33
CA ILE A 248 66.72 23.06 48.57
C ILE A 248 66.46 24.01 49.70
N SER A 249 67.10 23.70 50.84
CA SER A 249 67.43 24.68 51.88
C SER A 249 68.66 25.43 51.45
N ASP A 250 68.62 26.69 51.51
CA ASP A 250 69.38 27.74 52.17
C ASP A 250 69.01 29.08 51.56
#